data_0a8b1db25402713689607c5b6c7f4f65
#
_entry.id   0a8b1db25402713689607c5b6c7f4f65
#
_cell.length_a   1.000
_cell.length_b   1.000
_cell.length_c   1.000
_cell.angle_alpha   90.00
_cell.angle_beta   90.00
_cell.angle_gamma   90.00
#
_symmetry.space_group_name_H-M   'P 1'
#
loop_
_entity.id
_entity.type
_entity.pdbx_description
1 polymer ?
#
loop_
_entity_poly.entity_id
_entity_poly.type
_entity_poly.pdbx_seq_one_letter_code
_entity_poly.pdbx_strand_id
1 'polypeptide(L)'
;LVFGIGIPVGVIYLIGLTKFKIEGRADVEKLTSLPVVGDIPLADEKTGAIAVFENQNNLMSETFRNVRTNLQFMLENGKNVILVTSTVSGEGKSFISANLAISLSLLGKKVVIVGLDIRKPGLNKVFNLPKKEYGITQFLTNSTVNLMDLVHHSDINKNLYILPGGTVPPNPTELLARDGLEKAVEILRKNFDYVILDTA
;
A
#
# COMPACT_ATOMS: atom_id res chain seq x y z
N LEU A 1 12.01 29.53 44.89
CA LEU A 1 11.50 28.18 44.59
C LEU A 1 10.42 28.20 43.51
N VAL A 2 9.43 29.12 43.57
CA VAL A 2 8.34 29.19 42.59
C VAL A 2 8.84 29.47 41.15
N PHE A 3 9.83 30.37 40.98
CA PHE A 3 10.44 30.67 39.68
C PHE A 3 11.29 29.49 39.13
N GLY A 4 11.90 28.68 40.02
CA GLY A 4 12.73 27.55 39.61
C GLY A 4 11.95 26.39 38.98
N ILE A 5 10.67 26.24 39.34
CA ILE A 5 9.79 25.17 38.80
C ILE A 5 8.86 25.75 37.73
N GLY A 6 8.39 26.98 37.86
CA GLY A 6 7.44 27.61 36.95
C GLY A 6 7.99 27.78 35.51
N ILE A 7 9.26 28.14 35.36
CA ILE A 7 9.88 28.34 34.04
C ILE A 7 10.00 26.99 33.27
N PRO A 8 10.55 25.91 33.84
CA PRO A 8 10.61 24.63 33.15
C PRO A 8 9.23 24.06 32.77
N VAL A 9 8.24 24.18 33.68
CA VAL A 9 6.87 23.76 33.41
C VAL A 9 6.24 24.57 32.29
N GLY A 10 6.43 25.88 32.27
CA GLY A 10 5.98 26.77 31.21
C GLY A 10 6.60 26.42 29.84
N VAL A 11 7.91 26.13 29.81
CA VAL A 11 8.62 25.72 28.59
C VAL A 11 8.12 24.38 28.09
N ILE A 12 7.93 23.40 28.96
CA ILE A 12 7.39 22.08 28.58
C ILE A 12 5.96 22.22 28.04
N TYR A 13 5.13 23.06 28.67
CA TYR A 13 3.78 23.34 28.20
C TYR A 13 3.78 24.01 26.82
N LEU A 14 4.64 25.00 26.59
CA LEU A 14 4.78 25.67 25.28
C LEU A 14 5.28 24.72 24.21
N ILE A 15 6.25 23.85 24.52
CA ILE A 15 6.71 22.79 23.59
C ILE A 15 5.58 21.79 23.31
N GLY A 16 4.75 21.45 24.28
CA GLY A 16 3.57 20.61 24.13
C GLY A 16 2.54 21.19 23.15
N LEU A 17 2.30 22.53 23.24
CA LEU A 17 1.38 23.21 22.32
C LEU A 17 1.88 23.27 20.87
N THR A 18 3.19 23.21 20.64
CA THR A 18 3.77 23.22 19.28
C THR A 18 3.86 21.84 18.62
N LYS A 19 3.75 20.77 19.41
CA LYS A 19 3.79 19.40 18.92
C LYS A 19 2.37 18.91 18.64
N PHE A 20 1.83 19.28 17.48
CA PHE A 20 0.60 18.67 16.99
C PHE A 20 0.89 17.21 16.61
N LYS A 21 0.24 16.28 17.29
CA LYS A 21 0.32 14.86 17.01
C LYS A 21 -1.08 14.34 16.66
N ILE A 22 -1.17 13.66 15.54
CA ILE A 22 -2.41 12.98 15.15
C ILE A 22 -2.54 11.75 16.05
N GLU A 23 -3.60 11.69 16.86
CA GLU A 23 -3.87 10.58 17.78
C GLU A 23 -5.06 9.72 17.32
N GLY A 24 -5.86 10.20 16.37
CA GLY A 24 -6.99 9.47 15.87
C GLY A 24 -7.69 10.10 14.66
N ARG A 25 -8.74 9.44 14.23
CA ARG A 25 -9.56 9.83 13.07
C ARG A 25 -10.07 11.27 13.16
N ALA A 26 -10.55 11.69 14.32
CA ALA A 26 -11.10 13.03 14.53
C ALA A 26 -10.07 14.15 14.26
N ASP A 27 -8.79 13.89 14.47
CA ASP A 27 -7.72 14.86 14.19
C ASP A 27 -7.43 14.96 12.69
N VAL A 28 -7.50 13.83 11.98
CA VAL A 28 -7.38 13.82 10.52
C VAL A 28 -8.54 14.57 9.87
N GLU A 29 -9.78 14.32 10.30
CA GLU A 29 -10.99 14.98 9.78
C GLU A 29 -11.01 16.50 9.99
N LYS A 30 -10.30 17.01 11.01
CA LYS A 30 -10.10 18.46 11.20
C LYS A 30 -9.10 19.08 10.21
N LEU A 31 -8.16 18.28 9.72
CA LEU A 31 -7.07 18.75 8.86
C LEU A 31 -7.36 18.65 7.37
N THR A 32 -8.30 17.81 6.97
CA THR A 32 -8.61 17.57 5.56
C THR A 32 -10.10 17.34 5.35
N SER A 33 -10.60 17.73 4.17
CA SER A 33 -11.94 17.40 3.69
C SER A 33 -11.99 16.05 2.96
N LEU A 34 -10.83 15.38 2.82
CA LEU A 34 -10.79 14.07 2.17
C LEU A 34 -11.42 13.01 3.08
N PRO A 35 -12.14 12.04 2.51
CA PRO A 35 -12.79 11.00 3.29
C PRO A 35 -11.76 10.06 3.93
N VAL A 36 -11.95 9.76 5.21
CA VAL A 36 -11.18 8.73 5.92
C VAL A 36 -11.75 7.35 5.56
N VAL A 37 -11.00 6.56 4.83
CA VAL A 37 -11.43 5.23 4.35
C VAL A 37 -11.53 4.22 5.49
N GLY A 38 -10.64 4.31 6.47
CA GLY A 38 -10.64 3.46 7.65
C GLY A 38 -9.41 3.66 8.51
N ASP A 39 -9.48 3.10 9.72
CA ASP A 39 -8.41 3.10 10.71
C ASP A 39 -7.86 1.68 10.82
N ILE A 40 -6.57 1.51 10.53
CA ILE A 40 -5.91 0.22 10.63
C ILE A 40 -5.04 0.25 11.89
N PRO A 41 -5.30 -0.66 12.86
CA PRO A 41 -4.50 -0.71 14.08
C PRO A 41 -3.05 -1.12 13.78
N LEU A 42 -2.13 -0.73 14.64
CA LEU A 42 -0.75 -1.19 14.55
C LEU A 42 -0.72 -2.71 14.61
N ALA A 43 -0.05 -3.31 13.64
CA ALA A 43 0.26 -4.74 13.68
C ALA A 43 1.26 -5.01 14.80
N ASP A 44 1.00 -6.01 15.62
CA ASP A 44 1.96 -6.50 16.60
C ASP A 44 3.05 -7.34 15.91
N GLU A 45 4.11 -7.66 16.64
CA GLU A 45 5.22 -8.46 16.11
C GLU A 45 4.79 -9.87 15.66
N LYS A 46 3.64 -10.36 16.13
CA LYS A 46 3.09 -11.69 15.80
C LYS A 46 2.23 -11.67 14.55
N THR A 47 1.75 -10.49 14.13
CA THR A 47 0.80 -10.35 13.02
C THR A 47 1.42 -10.73 11.66
N GLY A 48 2.75 -10.62 11.51
CA GLY A 48 3.42 -10.88 10.25
C GLY A 48 3.06 -9.86 9.14
N ALA A 49 3.58 -10.09 7.94
CA ALA A 49 3.33 -9.21 6.79
C ALA A 49 1.93 -9.41 6.18
N ILE A 50 1.36 -10.60 6.37
CA ILE A 50 0.01 -10.96 5.93
C ILE A 50 -0.84 -11.20 7.16
N ALA A 51 -1.91 -10.43 7.28
CA ALA A 51 -2.82 -10.43 8.42
C ALA A 51 -4.26 -10.81 8.05
N VAL A 52 -4.59 -10.79 6.76
CA VAL A 52 -5.91 -11.14 6.23
C VAL A 52 -5.88 -12.55 5.67
N PHE A 53 -6.75 -13.42 6.19
CA PHE A 53 -6.90 -14.81 5.75
C PHE A 53 -8.37 -15.17 5.54
N GLU A 54 -8.66 -16.13 4.66
CA GLU A 54 -10.00 -16.51 4.25
C GLU A 54 -10.91 -16.92 5.42
N ASN A 55 -10.38 -17.67 6.37
CA ASN A 55 -11.16 -18.28 7.45
C ASN A 55 -10.86 -17.70 8.84
N GLN A 56 -10.32 -16.49 8.93
CA GLN A 56 -10.00 -15.85 10.20
C GLN A 56 -10.87 -14.61 10.44
N ASN A 57 -11.55 -14.63 11.59
CA ASN A 57 -12.33 -13.49 12.11
C ASN A 57 -11.51 -12.79 13.22
N ASN A 58 -10.31 -12.33 12.87
CA ASN A 58 -9.52 -11.49 13.77
C ASN A 58 -9.78 -10.00 13.48
N LEU A 59 -9.41 -9.14 14.43
CA LEU A 59 -9.58 -7.70 14.34
C LEU A 59 -9.02 -7.13 13.02
N MET A 60 -7.85 -7.60 12.59
CA MET A 60 -7.19 -7.11 11.38
C MET A 60 -7.98 -7.48 10.11
N SER A 61 -8.47 -8.73 10.03
CA SER A 61 -9.31 -9.16 8.90
C SER A 61 -10.61 -8.35 8.81
N GLU A 62 -11.26 -8.09 9.96
CA GLU A 62 -12.48 -7.23 10.01
C GLU A 62 -12.16 -5.80 9.59
N THR A 63 -11.05 -5.24 10.06
CA THR A 63 -10.63 -3.89 9.67
C THR A 63 -10.42 -3.79 8.16
N PHE A 64 -9.73 -4.73 7.54
CA PHE A 64 -9.54 -4.72 6.09
C PHE A 64 -10.83 -4.98 5.30
N ARG A 65 -11.80 -5.74 5.85
CA ARG A 65 -13.14 -5.85 5.26
C ARG A 65 -13.86 -4.51 5.24
N ASN A 66 -13.79 -3.76 6.35
CA ASN A 66 -14.39 -2.42 6.44
C ASN A 66 -13.73 -1.44 5.47
N VAL A 67 -12.38 -1.38 5.45
CA VAL A 67 -11.63 -0.55 4.50
C VAL A 67 -12.00 -0.88 3.06
N ARG A 68 -12.04 -2.16 2.70
CA ARG A 68 -12.46 -2.63 1.37
C ARG A 68 -13.87 -2.17 1.03
N THR A 69 -14.82 -2.35 1.93
CA THR A 69 -16.22 -1.96 1.71
C THR A 69 -16.33 -0.46 1.49
N ASN A 70 -15.72 0.35 2.35
CA ASN A 70 -15.70 1.80 2.20
C ASN A 70 -15.08 2.23 0.88
N LEU A 71 -13.94 1.60 0.51
CA LEU A 71 -13.27 1.88 -0.75
C LEU A 71 -14.16 1.56 -1.96
N GLN A 72 -14.88 0.44 -1.94
CA GLN A 72 -15.81 0.06 -3.01
C GLN A 72 -16.94 1.08 -3.21
N PHE A 73 -17.44 1.67 -2.12
CA PHE A 73 -18.44 2.75 -2.21
C PHE A 73 -17.87 4.06 -2.75
N MET A 74 -16.57 4.32 -2.55
CA MET A 74 -15.92 5.54 -3.01
C MET A 74 -15.42 5.44 -4.45
N LEU A 75 -15.16 4.24 -4.93
CA LEU A 75 -14.74 4.02 -6.31
C LEU A 75 -15.93 4.17 -7.25
N GLU A 76 -15.84 5.13 -8.15
CA GLU A 76 -16.80 5.28 -9.23
C GLU A 76 -16.73 4.10 -10.20
N ASN A 77 -17.84 3.84 -10.90
CA ASN A 77 -17.90 2.79 -11.91
C ASN A 77 -16.80 2.96 -12.98
N GLY A 78 -16.03 1.89 -13.17
CA GLY A 78 -14.91 1.84 -14.12
C GLY A 78 -13.57 2.33 -13.58
N LYS A 79 -13.51 2.87 -12.35
CA LYS A 79 -12.26 3.18 -11.66
C LYS A 79 -11.84 1.99 -10.82
N ASN A 80 -10.77 1.32 -11.23
CA ASN A 80 -10.29 0.08 -10.60
C ASN A 80 -8.79 0.11 -10.25
N VAL A 81 -8.16 1.29 -10.33
CA VAL A 81 -6.74 1.47 -9.98
C VAL A 81 -6.64 2.22 -8.66
N ILE A 82 -5.94 1.63 -7.70
CA ILE A 82 -5.75 2.15 -6.34
C ILE A 82 -4.26 2.38 -6.11
N LEU A 83 -3.87 3.63 -5.88
CA LEU A 83 -2.51 4.00 -5.52
C LEU A 83 -2.37 4.08 -4.00
N VAL A 84 -1.41 3.37 -3.43
CA VAL A 84 -1.07 3.45 -2.00
C VAL A 84 0.27 4.15 -1.86
N THR A 85 0.26 5.28 -1.15
CA THR A 85 1.46 6.09 -0.89
C THR A 85 1.48 6.59 0.55
N SER A 86 2.61 7.10 1.01
CA SER A 86 2.77 7.73 2.31
C SER A 86 3.87 8.79 2.29
N THR A 87 3.96 9.60 3.36
CA THR A 87 4.95 10.69 3.46
C THR A 87 6.34 10.21 3.80
N VAL A 88 6.46 9.13 4.59
CA VAL A 88 7.75 8.58 5.03
C VAL A 88 7.83 7.06 4.84
N SER A 89 9.06 6.58 4.77
CA SER A 89 9.32 5.14 4.69
C SER A 89 9.00 4.46 6.03
N GLY A 90 8.39 3.27 5.99
CA GLY A 90 8.09 2.49 7.20
C GLY A 90 6.67 2.69 7.76
N GLU A 91 5.81 3.50 7.13
CA GLU A 91 4.41 3.73 7.56
C GLU A 91 3.45 2.57 7.23
N GLY A 92 3.96 1.46 6.69
CA GLY A 92 3.16 0.25 6.45
C GLY A 92 2.49 0.19 5.07
N LYS A 93 2.91 0.98 4.07
CA LYS A 93 2.33 0.96 2.70
C LYS A 93 2.18 -0.44 2.13
N SER A 94 3.27 -1.19 2.05
CA SER A 94 3.24 -2.55 1.47
C SER A 94 2.41 -3.52 2.30
N PHE A 95 2.33 -3.34 3.63
CA PHE A 95 1.42 -4.08 4.49
C PHE A 95 -0.04 -3.79 4.13
N ILE A 96 -0.40 -2.52 4.00
CA ILE A 96 -1.76 -2.09 3.64
C ILE A 96 -2.10 -2.55 2.24
N SER A 97 -1.22 -2.33 1.25
CA SER A 97 -1.41 -2.73 -0.15
C SER A 97 -1.65 -4.23 -0.29
N ALA A 98 -0.82 -5.06 0.36
CA ALA A 98 -0.92 -6.51 0.31
C ALA A 98 -2.21 -7.03 0.96
N ASN A 99 -2.52 -6.58 2.18
CA ASN A 99 -3.70 -7.05 2.89
C ASN A 99 -5.02 -6.54 2.26
N LEU A 100 -5.02 -5.36 1.64
CA LEU A 100 -6.14 -4.86 0.85
C LEU A 100 -6.33 -5.71 -0.43
N ALA A 101 -5.23 -6.05 -1.14
CA ALA A 101 -5.28 -6.91 -2.30
C ALA A 101 -5.84 -8.30 -1.97
N ILE A 102 -5.40 -8.88 -0.86
CA ILE A 102 -5.93 -10.15 -0.36
C ILE A 102 -7.42 -10.00 -0.03
N SER A 103 -7.80 -8.96 0.72
CA SER A 103 -9.19 -8.73 1.10
C SER A 103 -10.13 -8.60 -0.10
N LEU A 104 -9.69 -7.94 -1.19
CA LEU A 104 -10.44 -7.84 -2.45
C LEU A 104 -10.50 -9.17 -3.20
N SER A 105 -9.40 -9.94 -3.23
CA SER A 105 -9.35 -11.24 -3.92
C SER A 105 -10.24 -12.29 -3.26
N LEU A 106 -10.45 -12.21 -1.95
CA LEU A 106 -11.36 -13.08 -1.20
C LEU A 106 -12.85 -12.88 -1.58
N LEU A 107 -13.20 -11.76 -2.23
CA LEU A 107 -14.53 -11.56 -2.82
C LEU A 107 -14.69 -12.21 -4.21
N GLY A 108 -13.71 -12.99 -4.66
CA GLY A 108 -13.70 -13.55 -6.01
C GLY A 108 -13.28 -12.56 -7.11
N LYS A 109 -12.82 -11.36 -6.73
CA LYS A 109 -12.32 -10.34 -7.66
C LYS A 109 -10.91 -10.66 -8.11
N LYS A 110 -10.64 -10.55 -9.40
CA LYS A 110 -9.32 -10.72 -9.99
C LYS A 110 -8.46 -9.49 -9.69
N VAL A 111 -7.51 -9.61 -8.77
CA VAL A 111 -6.73 -8.50 -8.23
C VAL A 111 -5.26 -8.67 -8.59
N VAL A 112 -4.62 -7.60 -9.06
CA VAL A 112 -3.16 -7.53 -9.20
C VAL A 112 -2.59 -6.47 -8.28
N ILE A 113 -1.54 -6.82 -7.54
CA ILE A 113 -0.71 -5.88 -6.79
C ILE A 113 0.62 -5.66 -7.52
N VAL A 114 1.00 -4.40 -7.68
CA VAL A 114 2.17 -3.98 -8.45
C VAL A 114 3.17 -3.29 -7.53
N GLY A 115 4.39 -3.79 -7.47
CA GLY A 115 5.50 -3.19 -6.72
C GLY A 115 6.13 -2.03 -7.49
N LEU A 116 5.70 -0.81 -7.21
CA LEU A 116 6.28 0.42 -7.78
C LEU A 116 7.33 1.08 -6.87
N ASP A 117 7.52 0.60 -5.63
CA ASP A 117 8.72 0.93 -4.87
C ASP A 117 9.91 0.11 -5.41
N ILE A 118 10.39 0.52 -6.60
CA ILE A 118 11.53 -0.12 -7.28
C ILE A 118 12.88 0.22 -6.65
N ARG A 119 12.92 1.11 -5.65
CA ARG A 119 14.12 1.43 -4.87
C ARG A 119 14.33 0.44 -3.73
N LYS A 120 13.25 0.10 -3.02
CA LYS A 120 13.26 -0.83 -1.88
C LYS A 120 12.08 -1.79 -2.01
N PRO A 121 12.12 -2.75 -2.95
CA PRO A 121 10.97 -3.59 -3.27
C PRO A 121 10.53 -4.41 -2.05
N GLY A 122 9.48 -3.93 -1.37
CA GLY A 122 8.91 -4.51 -0.16
C GLY A 122 8.06 -5.74 -0.43
N LEU A 123 7.34 -5.78 -1.55
CA LEU A 123 6.43 -6.86 -1.90
C LEU A 123 7.10 -8.23 -2.00
N ASN A 124 8.35 -8.28 -2.46
CA ASN A 124 9.10 -9.54 -2.52
C ASN A 124 9.23 -10.22 -1.14
N LYS A 125 9.37 -9.41 -0.07
CA LYS A 125 9.43 -9.93 1.30
C LYS A 125 8.05 -10.35 1.79
N VAL A 126 7.01 -9.58 1.46
CA VAL A 126 5.63 -9.86 1.89
C VAL A 126 5.13 -11.16 1.30
N PHE A 127 5.41 -11.43 0.03
CA PHE A 127 4.93 -12.60 -0.71
C PHE A 127 5.98 -13.71 -0.88
N ASN A 128 7.11 -13.63 -0.17
CA ASN A 128 8.22 -14.61 -0.23
C ASN A 128 8.73 -14.87 -1.67
N LEU A 129 8.74 -13.83 -2.51
CA LEU A 129 9.23 -13.95 -3.87
C LEU A 129 10.77 -13.98 -3.92
N PRO A 130 11.38 -14.60 -4.94
CA PRO A 130 12.82 -14.59 -5.14
C PRO A 130 13.39 -13.16 -5.24
N LYS A 131 14.61 -12.93 -4.69
CA LYS A 131 15.24 -11.60 -4.74
C LYS A 131 15.57 -11.10 -6.14
N LYS A 132 15.75 -12.00 -7.11
CA LYS A 132 16.07 -11.70 -8.52
C LYS A 132 14.88 -11.98 -9.43
N GLU A 133 13.67 -11.69 -8.95
CA GLU A 133 12.47 -11.82 -9.76
C GLU A 133 12.44 -10.76 -10.86
N TYR A 134 12.00 -11.16 -12.05
CA TYR A 134 11.63 -10.19 -13.09
C TYR A 134 10.31 -9.53 -12.71
N GLY A 135 10.18 -8.26 -13.09
CA GLY A 135 9.00 -7.49 -12.73
C GLY A 135 8.80 -6.27 -13.64
N ILE A 136 8.08 -5.28 -13.15
CA ILE A 136 7.69 -4.12 -13.95
C ILE A 136 8.90 -3.37 -14.55
N THR A 137 10.06 -3.34 -13.88
CA THR A 137 11.27 -2.67 -14.41
C THR A 137 11.75 -3.28 -15.72
N GLN A 138 11.56 -4.58 -15.94
CA GLN A 138 11.89 -5.23 -17.20
C GLN A 138 10.98 -4.77 -18.34
N PHE A 139 9.68 -4.64 -18.08
CA PHE A 139 8.74 -4.09 -19.06
C PHE A 139 9.05 -2.61 -19.38
N LEU A 140 9.37 -1.80 -18.36
CA LEU A 140 9.66 -0.38 -18.53
C LEU A 140 10.97 -0.11 -19.27
N THR A 141 11.94 -1.05 -19.21
CA THR A 141 13.23 -0.92 -19.88
C THR A 141 13.27 -1.56 -21.28
N ASN A 142 12.41 -2.53 -21.52
CA ASN A 142 12.40 -3.30 -22.77
C ASN A 142 10.99 -3.44 -23.34
N SER A 143 10.71 -2.75 -24.43
CA SER A 143 9.41 -2.72 -25.10
C SER A 143 8.97 -4.05 -25.75
N THR A 144 9.89 -5.03 -25.86
CA THR A 144 9.55 -6.36 -26.42
C THR A 144 9.02 -7.33 -25.37
N VAL A 145 9.15 -7.00 -24.08
CA VAL A 145 8.67 -7.84 -22.98
C VAL A 145 7.15 -7.69 -22.86
N ASN A 146 6.45 -8.83 -22.82
CA ASN A 146 5.02 -8.82 -22.53
C ASN A 146 4.79 -8.67 -21.02
N LEU A 147 4.03 -7.67 -20.61
CA LEU A 147 3.75 -7.38 -19.20
C LEU A 147 3.09 -8.56 -18.48
N MET A 148 2.18 -9.26 -19.15
CA MET A 148 1.43 -10.36 -18.54
C MET A 148 2.29 -11.57 -18.21
N ASP A 149 3.43 -11.75 -18.89
CA ASP A 149 4.38 -12.82 -18.60
C ASP A 149 5.20 -12.57 -17.32
N LEU A 150 5.18 -11.34 -16.81
CA LEU A 150 5.83 -10.93 -15.57
C LEU A 150 4.89 -10.98 -14.36
N VAL A 151 3.61 -11.26 -14.59
CA VAL A 151 2.60 -11.35 -13.53
C VAL A 151 2.56 -12.77 -12.97
N HIS A 152 2.80 -12.89 -11.66
CA HIS A 152 2.80 -14.17 -10.96
C HIS A 152 1.46 -14.39 -10.26
N HIS A 153 1.02 -15.62 -10.26
CA HIS A 153 -0.13 -16.06 -9.45
C HIS A 153 0.34 -16.21 -7.97
N SER A 154 -0.47 -15.76 -7.04
CA SER A 154 -0.16 -15.90 -5.61
C SER A 154 -0.67 -17.24 -5.06
N ASP A 155 0.14 -17.88 -4.20
CA ASP A 155 -0.27 -19.10 -3.48
C ASP A 155 -1.32 -18.82 -2.37
N ILE A 156 -1.54 -17.53 -2.01
CA ILE A 156 -2.46 -17.13 -0.94
C ILE A 156 -3.93 -17.27 -1.38
N ASN A 157 -4.24 -16.85 -2.60
CA ASN A 157 -5.59 -16.89 -3.17
C ASN A 157 -5.55 -16.96 -4.69
N LYS A 158 -6.40 -17.80 -5.28
CA LYS A 158 -6.49 -18.04 -6.74
C LYS A 158 -6.82 -16.80 -7.58
N ASN A 159 -7.38 -15.75 -6.97
CA ASN A 159 -7.73 -14.51 -7.64
C ASN A 159 -6.71 -13.40 -7.40
N LEU A 160 -5.63 -13.68 -6.66
CA LEU A 160 -4.57 -12.71 -6.35
C LEU A 160 -3.36 -12.93 -7.26
N TYR A 161 -2.91 -11.85 -7.87
CA TYR A 161 -1.76 -11.81 -8.76
C TYR A 161 -0.77 -10.76 -8.28
N ILE A 162 0.51 -10.98 -8.54
CA ILE A 162 1.60 -10.11 -8.11
C ILE A 162 2.45 -9.76 -9.31
N LEU A 163 2.67 -8.47 -9.53
CA LEU A 163 3.68 -7.96 -10.45
C LEU A 163 4.80 -7.32 -9.61
N PRO A 164 5.93 -8.01 -9.42
CA PRO A 164 7.04 -7.49 -8.62
C PRO A 164 7.65 -6.22 -9.21
N GLY A 165 8.40 -5.47 -8.40
CA GLY A 165 9.17 -4.32 -8.88
C GLY A 165 10.25 -4.71 -9.89
N GLY A 166 10.81 -5.90 -9.73
CA GLY A 166 11.92 -6.38 -10.57
C GLY A 166 13.28 -5.93 -10.05
N THR A 167 14.28 -5.96 -10.91
CA THR A 167 15.64 -5.53 -10.55
C THR A 167 15.69 -4.02 -10.37
N VAL A 168 16.40 -3.56 -9.33
CA VAL A 168 16.57 -2.13 -9.05
C VAL A 168 17.38 -1.47 -10.18
N PRO A 169 16.78 -0.52 -10.92
CA PRO A 169 17.49 0.17 -11.99
C PRO A 169 18.41 1.28 -11.43
N PRO A 170 19.41 1.74 -12.19
CA PRO A 170 20.27 2.84 -11.76
C PRO A 170 19.50 4.17 -11.58
N ASN A 171 18.47 4.43 -12.42
CA ASN A 171 17.67 5.65 -12.41
C ASN A 171 16.18 5.34 -12.20
N PRO A 172 15.75 4.99 -10.98
CA PRO A 172 14.38 4.54 -10.73
C PRO A 172 13.31 5.58 -11.05
N THR A 173 13.53 6.83 -10.67
CA THR A 173 12.55 7.93 -10.85
C THR A 173 12.32 8.24 -12.34
N GLU A 174 13.39 8.29 -13.12
CA GLU A 174 13.28 8.54 -14.56
C GLU A 174 12.56 7.41 -15.29
N LEU A 175 12.78 6.17 -14.85
CA LEU A 175 12.14 5.01 -15.44
C LEU A 175 10.62 5.05 -15.24
N LEU A 176 10.15 5.44 -14.05
CA LEU A 176 8.72 5.55 -13.74
C LEU A 176 8.06 6.76 -14.40
N ALA A 177 8.83 7.79 -14.76
CA ALA A 177 8.31 8.99 -15.43
C ALA A 177 8.05 8.80 -16.92
N ARG A 178 8.40 7.65 -17.51
CA ARG A 178 8.21 7.36 -18.93
C ARG A 178 6.80 6.83 -19.22
N ASP A 179 6.35 6.97 -20.46
CA ASP A 179 5.05 6.50 -20.97
C ASP A 179 4.79 5.00 -20.76
N GLY A 180 5.84 4.23 -20.46
CA GLY A 180 5.76 2.80 -20.18
C GLY A 180 4.89 2.46 -18.97
N LEU A 181 4.88 3.30 -17.93
CA LEU A 181 4.07 3.08 -16.74
C LEU A 181 2.57 3.24 -17.06
N GLU A 182 2.20 4.26 -17.81
CA GLU A 182 0.82 4.47 -18.24
C GLU A 182 0.31 3.28 -19.04
N LYS A 183 1.10 2.81 -20.01
CA LYS A 183 0.79 1.61 -20.81
C LYS A 183 0.65 0.36 -19.93
N ALA A 184 1.52 0.17 -18.94
CA ALA A 184 1.43 -0.94 -18.01
C ALA A 184 0.11 -0.90 -17.22
N VAL A 185 -0.23 0.26 -16.65
CA VAL A 185 -1.48 0.45 -15.90
C VAL A 185 -2.70 0.20 -16.80
N GLU A 186 -2.69 0.67 -18.05
CA GLU A 186 -3.78 0.42 -19.00
C GLU A 186 -3.96 -1.07 -19.33
N ILE A 187 -2.87 -1.81 -19.52
CA ILE A 187 -2.91 -3.26 -19.74
C ILE A 187 -3.51 -3.94 -18.52
N LEU A 188 -3.04 -3.60 -17.32
CA LEU A 188 -3.50 -4.23 -16.09
C LEU A 188 -4.97 -3.94 -15.80
N ARG A 189 -5.42 -2.68 -15.93
CA ARG A 189 -6.82 -2.30 -15.68
C ARG A 189 -7.84 -2.98 -16.60
N LYS A 190 -7.41 -3.43 -17.78
CA LYS A 190 -8.24 -4.19 -18.72
C LYS A 190 -8.33 -5.67 -18.36
N ASN A 191 -7.34 -6.23 -17.66
CA ASN A 191 -7.21 -7.64 -17.36
C ASN A 191 -7.60 -8.02 -15.93
N PHE A 192 -7.72 -7.03 -15.03
CA PHE A 192 -8.01 -7.22 -13.61
C PHE A 192 -9.17 -6.36 -13.14
N ASP A 193 -9.96 -6.89 -12.19
CA ASP A 193 -11.03 -6.13 -11.55
C ASP A 193 -10.48 -4.99 -10.69
N TYR A 194 -9.31 -5.22 -10.06
CA TYR A 194 -8.59 -4.20 -9.27
C TYR A 194 -7.09 -4.27 -9.52
N VAL A 195 -6.49 -3.10 -9.60
CA VAL A 195 -5.03 -2.89 -9.70
C VAL A 195 -4.58 -2.07 -8.50
N ILE A 196 -3.73 -2.64 -7.65
CA ILE A 196 -3.18 -1.95 -6.48
C ILE A 196 -1.72 -1.61 -6.75
N LEU A 197 -1.39 -0.33 -6.69
CA LEU A 197 -0.05 0.21 -6.93
C LEU A 197 0.60 0.51 -5.58
N ASP A 198 1.58 -0.32 -5.17
CA ASP A 198 2.38 -0.14 -3.95
C ASP A 198 3.59 0.73 -4.29
N THR A 199 3.59 1.98 -3.84
CA THR A 199 4.63 2.98 -4.19
C THR A 199 5.60 3.26 -3.03
N ALA A 200 6.64 4.07 -3.31
CA ALA A 200 7.59 4.55 -2.33
C ALA A 200 7.00 5.62 -1.39
#